data_16edc5e4c59ae5a9253e3105a118adc6
#
_entry.id   16edc5e4c59ae5a9253e3105a118adc6
#
_cell.length_a   1.000
_cell.length_b   1.000
_cell.length_c   1.000
_cell.angle_alpha   90.00
_cell.angle_beta   90.00
_cell.angle_gamma   90.00
#
_symmetry.space_group_name_H-M   'P 1'
#
loop_
_entity.id
_entity.type
_entity.pdbx_description
1 polymer ?
#
loop_
_entity_poly.entity_id
_entity_poly.type
_entity_poly.pdbx_seq_one_letter_code
_entity_poly.pdbx_strand_id
1 'polypeptide(L)'
;MSSLSTWAFRRVRWLGYRSYYRLVAANYAHRWLATENRTPAGRFRSYDLLNRHGSDPMLAELDAHCGPEAVIYDIGANVGVYALALAADSPDRQLIAVEPAPRTSAQLRANVDCNDLGDRIEIIEGGVGDAEGTQPFFVSTYAELSGFDRESATRWEASVAETVDVPSRRVDTIAADHEPPDAMKIDVEGASPAVLRGGRETLETHQPTLFIEIHEEGLSVDTGREVREMLREVDYTIVERDGYWRCDPPA
;
A
#
# COMPACT_ATOMS: atom_id res chain seq x y z
N MET A 1 9.70 40.81 -5.36
CA MET A 1 8.39 40.63 -4.63
C MET A 1 7.98 39.17 -4.61
N SER A 2 8.75 38.21 -4.08
CA SER A 2 8.40 36.79 -4.23
C SER A 2 8.63 35.88 -3.00
N SER A 3 9.36 36.29 -1.97
CA SER A 3 9.65 35.36 -0.88
C SER A 3 8.58 35.28 0.22
N LEU A 4 7.94 36.41 0.55
CA LEU A 4 6.89 36.47 1.58
C LEU A 4 5.56 35.82 1.14
N SER A 5 5.20 35.94 -0.13
CA SER A 5 3.98 35.31 -0.68
C SER A 5 4.11 33.78 -0.77
N THR A 6 5.27 33.29 -1.14
CA THR A 6 5.55 31.83 -1.19
C THR A 6 5.58 31.23 0.21
N TRP A 7 6.17 31.90 1.20
CA TRP A 7 6.18 31.44 2.58
C TRP A 7 4.79 31.42 3.21
N ALA A 8 4.00 32.47 3.00
CA ALA A 8 2.62 32.53 3.49
C ALA A 8 1.74 31.43 2.87
N PHE A 9 1.86 31.19 1.58
CA PHE A 9 1.14 30.14 0.86
C PHE A 9 1.51 28.73 1.35
N ARG A 10 2.80 28.46 1.57
CA ARG A 10 3.29 27.19 2.16
C ARG A 10 2.73 26.97 3.55
N ARG A 11 2.72 28.02 4.40
CA ARG A 11 2.21 27.92 5.77
C ARG A 11 0.70 27.69 5.83
N VAL A 12 -0.07 28.31 4.94
CA VAL A 12 -1.52 28.08 4.81
C VAL A 12 -1.81 26.65 4.34
N ARG A 13 -1.08 26.17 3.33
CA ARG A 13 -1.19 24.76 2.89
C ARG A 13 -0.88 23.78 4.02
N TRP A 14 0.20 24.00 4.75
CA TRP A 14 0.60 23.15 5.87
C TRP A 14 -0.43 23.14 7.00
N LEU A 15 -1.00 24.30 7.36
CA LEU A 15 -2.08 24.39 8.35
C LEU A 15 -3.35 23.68 7.86
N GLY A 16 -3.71 23.83 6.60
CA GLY A 16 -4.83 23.12 5.97
C GLY A 16 -4.65 21.61 6.01
N TYR A 17 -3.46 21.13 5.63
CA TYR A 17 -3.07 19.74 5.69
C TYR A 17 -3.20 19.17 7.13
N ARG A 18 -2.59 19.82 8.11
CA ARG A 18 -2.69 19.39 9.51
C ARG A 18 -4.12 19.38 10.06
N SER A 19 -4.92 20.36 9.68
CA SER A 19 -6.33 20.43 10.11
C SER A 19 -7.15 19.31 9.50
N TYR A 20 -6.94 19.02 8.20
CA TYR A 20 -7.57 17.91 7.51
C TYR A 20 -7.25 16.58 8.19
N TYR A 21 -5.96 16.27 8.39
CA TYR A 21 -5.57 14.99 9.01
C TYR A 21 -6.02 14.85 10.46
N ARG A 22 -6.16 15.97 11.20
CA ARG A 22 -6.77 15.94 12.55
C ARG A 22 -8.25 15.60 12.49
N LEU A 23 -8.98 16.16 11.53
CA LEU A 23 -10.40 15.86 11.32
C LEU A 23 -10.60 14.40 10.89
N VAL A 24 -9.80 13.92 9.95
CA VAL A 24 -9.81 12.53 9.52
C VAL A 24 -9.49 11.60 10.70
N ALA A 25 -8.46 11.92 11.49
CA ALA A 25 -8.11 11.14 12.67
C ALA A 25 -9.25 11.09 13.71
N ALA A 26 -9.91 12.22 13.94
CA ALA A 26 -11.08 12.29 14.84
C ALA A 26 -12.26 11.49 14.25
N ASN A 27 -12.47 11.56 12.93
CA ASN A 27 -13.52 10.80 12.26
C ASN A 27 -13.29 9.28 12.41
N TYR A 28 -12.07 8.78 12.22
CA TYR A 28 -11.73 7.39 12.48
C TYR A 28 -11.91 6.99 13.96
N ALA A 29 -11.46 7.84 14.88
CA ALA A 29 -11.55 7.57 16.32
C ALA A 29 -13.00 7.47 16.83
N HIS A 30 -13.88 8.29 16.27
CA HIS A 30 -15.28 8.38 16.71
C HIS A 30 -16.28 7.74 15.74
N ARG A 31 -15.84 7.31 14.55
CA ARG A 31 -16.67 6.69 13.50
C ARG A 31 -17.91 7.52 13.15
N TRP A 32 -17.76 8.88 13.07
CA TRP A 32 -18.89 9.78 12.87
C TRP A 32 -19.51 9.69 11.48
N LEU A 33 -18.65 9.67 10.44
CA LEU A 33 -19.11 9.77 9.06
C LEU A 33 -18.27 8.86 8.16
N ALA A 34 -18.87 7.76 7.69
CA ALA A 34 -18.30 6.97 6.59
C ALA A 34 -18.89 7.48 5.26
N THR A 35 -18.00 7.94 4.37
CA THR A 35 -18.37 8.46 3.04
C THR A 35 -18.27 7.37 1.99
N GLU A 36 -19.14 7.37 0.99
CA GLU A 36 -19.04 6.48 -0.17
C GLU A 36 -17.88 6.93 -1.06
N ASN A 37 -16.97 6.02 -1.34
CA ASN A 37 -15.89 6.17 -2.30
C ASN A 37 -16.25 5.37 -3.55
N ARG A 38 -16.05 5.99 -4.72
CA ARG A 38 -16.22 5.35 -6.03
C ARG A 38 -14.88 5.26 -6.71
N THR A 39 -14.52 4.06 -7.08
CA THR A 39 -13.26 3.76 -7.76
C THR A 39 -13.55 2.99 -9.06
N PRO A 40 -12.54 2.82 -9.94
CA PRO A 40 -12.72 1.98 -11.13
C PRO A 40 -13.09 0.53 -10.83
N ALA A 41 -12.64 -0.01 -9.67
CA ALA A 41 -12.83 -1.39 -9.27
C ALA A 41 -14.08 -1.62 -8.38
N GLY A 42 -14.78 -0.56 -7.94
CA GLY A 42 -15.94 -0.77 -7.08
C GLY A 42 -16.27 0.41 -6.18
N ARG A 43 -17.24 0.21 -5.30
CA ARG A 43 -17.71 1.21 -4.34
C ARG A 43 -17.62 0.66 -2.94
N PHE A 44 -17.09 1.46 -2.04
CA PHE A 44 -16.98 1.12 -0.63
C PHE A 44 -17.15 2.38 0.24
N ARG A 45 -17.32 2.19 1.52
CA ARG A 45 -17.38 3.27 2.50
C ARG A 45 -16.07 3.37 3.25
N SER A 46 -15.62 4.58 3.57
CA SER A 46 -14.48 4.81 4.45
C SER A 46 -14.69 6.02 5.34
N TYR A 47 -13.93 6.06 6.43
CA TYR A 47 -13.87 7.23 7.31
C TYR A 47 -12.90 8.30 6.81
N ASP A 48 -12.20 8.05 5.70
CA ASP A 48 -11.48 9.11 4.99
C ASP A 48 -12.49 10.06 4.32
N LEU A 49 -12.21 11.35 4.39
CA LEU A 49 -13.13 12.38 3.91
C LEU A 49 -12.91 12.75 2.44
N LEU A 50 -11.82 12.26 1.82
CA LEU A 50 -11.48 12.54 0.43
C LEU A 50 -11.20 11.24 -0.33
N ASN A 51 -11.92 11.04 -1.43
CA ASN A 51 -11.60 10.00 -2.39
C ASN A 51 -10.50 10.48 -3.36
N ARG A 52 -9.31 9.89 -3.27
CA ARG A 52 -8.17 10.18 -4.15
C ARG A 52 -8.01 9.16 -5.29
N HIS A 53 -8.75 8.05 -5.24
CA HIS A 53 -8.63 6.91 -6.16
C HIS A 53 -9.81 6.78 -7.14
N GLY A 54 -10.54 7.86 -7.37
CA GLY A 54 -11.71 7.87 -8.28
C GLY A 54 -11.39 7.55 -9.74
N SER A 55 -10.13 7.70 -10.16
CA SER A 55 -9.63 7.40 -11.51
C SER A 55 -8.25 6.73 -11.48
N ASP A 56 -8.01 5.86 -10.50
CA ASP A 56 -6.75 5.16 -10.30
C ASP A 56 -6.52 4.11 -11.40
N PRO A 57 -5.51 4.28 -12.28
CA PRO A 57 -5.31 3.37 -13.41
C PRO A 57 -4.73 2.01 -12.99
N MET A 58 -3.91 1.96 -11.92
CA MET A 58 -3.37 0.70 -11.42
C MET A 58 -4.48 -0.15 -10.81
N LEU A 59 -5.37 0.46 -10.02
CA LEU A 59 -6.53 -0.23 -9.46
C LEU A 59 -7.46 -0.76 -10.56
N ALA A 60 -7.69 0.02 -11.63
CA ALA A 60 -8.50 -0.41 -12.77
C ALA A 60 -7.89 -1.60 -13.51
N GLU A 61 -6.56 -1.59 -13.74
CA GLU A 61 -5.86 -2.66 -14.44
C GLU A 61 -5.79 -3.93 -13.57
N LEU A 62 -5.54 -3.79 -12.26
CA LEU A 62 -5.54 -4.91 -11.30
C LEU A 62 -6.91 -5.58 -11.23
N ASP A 63 -8.00 -4.81 -11.12
CA ASP A 63 -9.36 -5.32 -11.09
C ASP A 63 -9.72 -6.10 -12.37
N ALA A 64 -9.41 -5.51 -13.53
CA ALA A 64 -9.67 -6.14 -14.83
C ALA A 64 -8.82 -7.42 -15.07
N HIS A 65 -7.67 -7.54 -14.39
CA HIS A 65 -6.80 -8.71 -14.48
C HIS A 65 -7.30 -9.87 -13.60
N CYS A 66 -7.85 -9.56 -12.43
CA CYS A 66 -8.25 -10.58 -11.45
C CYS A 66 -9.63 -11.17 -11.73
N GLY A 67 -9.71 -12.50 -11.69
CA GLY A 67 -10.97 -13.22 -11.75
C GLY A 67 -11.89 -12.97 -10.55
N PRO A 68 -13.11 -13.50 -10.58
CA PRO A 68 -14.07 -13.30 -9.49
C PRO A 68 -13.70 -14.03 -8.18
N GLU A 69 -12.90 -15.07 -8.24
CA GLU A 69 -12.48 -15.87 -7.08
C GLU A 69 -11.00 -15.64 -6.72
N ALA A 70 -10.37 -14.60 -7.30
CA ALA A 70 -8.94 -14.36 -7.15
C ALA A 70 -8.55 -14.07 -5.69
N VAL A 71 -7.40 -14.59 -5.30
CA VAL A 71 -6.69 -14.25 -4.07
C VAL A 71 -5.70 -13.11 -4.37
N ILE A 72 -5.83 -12.00 -3.67
CA ILE A 72 -5.03 -10.80 -3.94
C ILE A 72 -4.31 -10.36 -2.67
N TYR A 73 -2.99 -10.16 -2.77
CA TYR A 73 -2.21 -9.58 -1.69
C TYR A 73 -2.01 -8.08 -1.92
N ASP A 74 -2.47 -7.25 -0.99
CA ASP A 74 -2.29 -5.79 -0.96
C ASP A 74 -1.17 -5.46 0.04
N ILE A 75 0.08 -5.39 -0.44
CA ILE A 75 1.27 -5.11 0.35
C ILE A 75 1.47 -3.59 0.43
N GLY A 76 1.40 -3.06 1.65
CA GLY A 76 1.29 -1.62 1.89
C GLY A 76 -0.15 -1.14 1.69
N ALA A 77 -1.08 -1.82 2.35
CA ALA A 77 -2.51 -1.59 2.14
C ALA A 77 -3.00 -0.22 2.61
N ASN A 78 -2.24 0.46 3.44
CA ASN A 78 -2.61 1.76 4.01
C ASN A 78 -4.00 1.69 4.66
N VAL A 79 -4.91 2.60 4.37
CA VAL A 79 -6.30 2.59 4.88
C VAL A 79 -7.22 1.63 4.13
N GLY A 80 -6.69 0.83 3.19
CA GLY A 80 -7.35 -0.29 2.53
C GLY A 80 -8.12 0.03 1.26
N VAL A 81 -7.79 1.10 0.54
CA VAL A 81 -8.54 1.50 -0.66
C VAL A 81 -8.59 0.38 -1.70
N TYR A 82 -7.45 -0.26 -2.00
CA TYR A 82 -7.36 -1.35 -2.96
C TYR A 82 -8.12 -2.58 -2.46
N ALA A 83 -7.82 -3.04 -1.25
CA ALA A 83 -8.47 -4.20 -0.67
C ALA A 83 -10.00 -4.04 -0.62
N LEU A 84 -10.50 -2.88 -0.19
CA LEU A 84 -11.94 -2.60 -0.10
C LEU A 84 -12.61 -2.54 -1.46
N ALA A 85 -11.99 -1.85 -2.45
CA ALA A 85 -12.55 -1.71 -3.78
C ALA A 85 -12.68 -3.07 -4.49
N LEU A 86 -11.60 -3.87 -4.46
CA LEU A 86 -11.53 -5.18 -5.10
C LEU A 86 -12.47 -6.20 -4.45
N ALA A 87 -12.59 -6.20 -3.11
CA ALA A 87 -13.54 -7.05 -2.40
C ALA A 87 -14.99 -6.62 -2.63
N ALA A 88 -15.26 -5.32 -2.78
CA ALA A 88 -16.62 -4.83 -2.99
C ALA A 88 -17.15 -5.15 -4.41
N ASP A 89 -16.27 -5.23 -5.41
CA ASP A 89 -16.65 -5.54 -6.79
C ASP A 89 -17.00 -7.02 -6.98
N SER A 90 -16.27 -7.92 -6.35
CA SER A 90 -16.50 -9.36 -6.48
C SER A 90 -16.69 -10.04 -5.12
N PRO A 91 -17.82 -10.74 -4.90
CA PRO A 91 -18.16 -11.33 -3.60
C PRO A 91 -17.26 -12.51 -3.20
N ASP A 92 -16.61 -13.16 -4.15
CA ASP A 92 -15.85 -14.39 -3.91
C ASP A 92 -14.32 -14.14 -3.82
N ARG A 93 -13.84 -12.91 -4.12
CA ARG A 93 -12.43 -12.54 -3.96
C ARG A 93 -12.01 -12.55 -2.49
N GLN A 94 -10.82 -13.08 -2.24
CA GLN A 94 -10.14 -13.07 -0.96
C GLN A 94 -8.95 -12.12 -1.00
N LEU A 95 -8.76 -11.34 0.04
CA LEU A 95 -7.67 -10.35 0.10
C LEU A 95 -6.89 -10.49 1.39
N ILE A 96 -5.57 -10.40 1.27
CA ILE A 96 -4.66 -10.27 2.38
C ILE A 96 -4.06 -8.88 2.32
N ALA A 97 -4.44 -8.03 3.27
CA ALA A 97 -4.02 -6.64 3.36
C ALA A 97 -2.94 -6.49 4.44
N VAL A 98 -1.73 -6.12 4.05
CA VAL A 98 -0.59 -5.98 4.97
C VAL A 98 -0.24 -4.51 5.16
N GLU A 99 -0.28 -4.06 6.42
CA GLU A 99 0.00 -2.66 6.78
C GLU A 99 0.84 -2.57 8.05
N PRO A 100 2.07 -2.00 7.99
CA PRO A 100 2.98 -1.95 9.12
C PRO A 100 2.65 -0.88 10.17
N ALA A 101 2.07 0.26 9.79
CA ALA A 101 1.81 1.35 10.72
C ALA A 101 0.61 1.03 11.61
N PRO A 102 0.77 0.88 12.96
CA PRO A 102 -0.32 0.40 13.82
C PRO A 102 -1.57 1.28 13.77
N ARG A 103 -1.39 2.59 13.64
CA ARG A 103 -2.50 3.53 13.51
C ARG A 103 -3.25 3.38 12.20
N THR A 104 -2.52 3.19 11.11
CA THR A 104 -3.07 3.02 9.75
C THR A 104 -3.78 1.68 9.64
N SER A 105 -3.19 0.62 10.19
CA SER A 105 -3.80 -0.71 10.29
C SER A 105 -5.13 -0.67 11.07
N ALA A 106 -5.18 0.08 12.17
CA ALA A 106 -6.45 0.29 12.91
C ALA A 106 -7.51 1.05 12.07
N GLN A 107 -7.09 1.98 11.20
CA GLN A 107 -7.98 2.67 10.26
C GLN A 107 -8.46 1.74 9.15
N LEU A 108 -7.58 0.91 8.60
CA LEU A 108 -7.93 -0.16 7.64
C LEU A 108 -8.99 -1.08 8.24
N ARG A 109 -8.78 -1.57 9.46
CA ARG A 109 -9.75 -2.41 10.17
C ARG A 109 -11.11 -1.71 10.33
N ALA A 110 -11.13 -0.43 10.70
CA ALA A 110 -12.36 0.33 10.80
C ALA A 110 -13.10 0.46 9.47
N ASN A 111 -12.36 0.60 8.35
CA ASN A 111 -12.93 0.64 7.02
C ASN A 111 -13.46 -0.75 6.59
N VAL A 112 -12.75 -1.83 6.87
CA VAL A 112 -13.22 -3.21 6.62
C VAL A 112 -14.51 -3.47 7.40
N ASP A 113 -14.56 -3.13 8.69
CA ASP A 113 -15.74 -3.27 9.55
C ASP A 113 -16.96 -2.53 9.00
N CYS A 114 -16.79 -1.27 8.52
CA CYS A 114 -17.93 -0.47 8.07
C CYS A 114 -18.50 -0.89 6.70
N ASN A 115 -17.84 -1.85 6.04
CA ASN A 115 -18.29 -2.46 4.77
C ASN A 115 -18.73 -3.92 4.94
N ASP A 116 -18.65 -4.48 6.16
CA ASP A 116 -18.93 -5.89 6.44
C ASP A 116 -18.08 -6.85 5.59
N LEU A 117 -16.77 -6.51 5.40
CA LEU A 117 -15.83 -7.25 4.55
C LEU A 117 -14.83 -8.11 5.34
N GLY A 118 -15.01 -8.26 6.65
CA GLY A 118 -14.08 -9.01 7.51
C GLY A 118 -13.91 -10.50 7.18
N ASP A 119 -14.89 -11.10 6.52
CA ASP A 119 -14.81 -12.50 6.07
C ASP A 119 -14.02 -12.67 4.76
N ARG A 120 -13.66 -11.55 4.09
CA ARG A 120 -13.00 -11.54 2.78
C ARG A 120 -11.69 -10.77 2.76
N ILE A 121 -11.44 -9.93 3.75
CA ILE A 121 -10.20 -9.16 3.88
C ILE A 121 -9.56 -9.53 5.19
N GLU A 122 -8.49 -10.30 5.12
CA GLU A 122 -7.62 -10.56 6.26
C GLU A 122 -6.58 -9.45 6.39
N ILE A 123 -6.40 -8.94 7.61
CA ILE A 123 -5.45 -7.85 7.88
C ILE A 123 -4.27 -8.40 8.67
N ILE A 124 -3.08 -8.28 8.09
CA ILE A 124 -1.82 -8.58 8.75
C ILE A 124 -1.20 -7.25 9.22
N GLU A 125 -1.14 -7.04 10.54
CA GLU A 125 -0.45 -5.90 11.14
C GLU A 125 1.06 -6.18 11.18
N GLY A 126 1.78 -5.58 10.25
CA GLY A 126 3.22 -5.75 10.10
C GLY A 126 3.69 -5.34 8.73
N GLY A 127 4.99 -5.42 8.53
CA GLY A 127 5.61 -5.18 7.24
C GLY A 127 5.94 -6.45 6.50
N VAL A 128 6.28 -6.29 5.23
CA VAL A 128 6.80 -7.35 4.39
C VAL A 128 8.22 -7.00 3.96
N GLY A 129 9.12 -7.97 4.08
CA GLY A 129 10.52 -7.82 3.71
C GLY A 129 11.19 -9.17 3.42
N ASP A 130 12.51 -9.19 3.45
CA ASP A 130 13.33 -10.37 3.17
C ASP A 130 13.67 -11.21 4.42
N ALA A 131 13.23 -10.79 5.60
CA ALA A 131 13.50 -11.48 6.86
C ALA A 131 12.28 -11.47 7.80
N GLU A 132 12.13 -12.56 8.53
CA GLU A 132 11.19 -12.68 9.65
C GLU A 132 11.73 -11.95 10.90
N GLY A 133 10.83 -11.43 11.72
CA GLY A 133 11.20 -10.87 13.02
C GLY A 133 10.54 -9.54 13.31
N THR A 134 11.26 -8.64 13.97
CA THR A 134 10.80 -7.31 14.31
C THR A 134 11.79 -6.29 13.78
N GLN A 135 11.28 -5.25 13.14
CA GLN A 135 12.11 -4.20 12.54
C GLN A 135 11.60 -2.81 12.94
N PRO A 136 12.49 -1.81 13.06
CA PRO A 136 12.08 -0.43 13.28
C PRO A 136 11.36 0.12 12.05
N PHE A 137 10.18 0.66 12.26
CA PHE A 137 9.38 1.36 11.25
C PHE A 137 9.34 2.85 11.58
N PHE A 138 9.66 3.69 10.62
CA PHE A 138 9.73 5.14 10.77
C PHE A 138 8.42 5.78 10.34
N VAL A 139 7.63 6.20 11.33
CA VAL A 139 6.39 6.95 11.08
C VAL A 139 6.75 8.38 10.71
N SER A 140 6.44 8.79 9.48
CA SER A 140 6.71 10.12 8.97
C SER A 140 5.63 11.12 9.40
N THR A 141 6.00 12.41 9.43
CA THR A 141 5.03 13.52 9.55
C THR A 141 4.09 13.63 8.35
N TYR A 142 4.46 13.06 7.20
CA TYR A 142 3.61 12.78 6.05
C TYR A 142 3.37 11.28 6.01
N ALA A 143 2.15 10.85 6.31
CA ALA A 143 1.82 9.44 6.52
C ALA A 143 2.22 8.54 5.33
N GLU A 144 2.10 9.08 4.14
CA GLU A 144 2.44 8.42 2.88
C GLU A 144 3.94 8.08 2.75
N LEU A 145 4.82 8.75 3.49
CA LEU A 145 6.29 8.53 3.47
C LEU A 145 6.78 7.61 4.60
N SER A 146 5.86 7.05 5.39
CA SER A 146 6.25 6.13 6.46
C SER A 146 6.79 4.82 5.87
N GLY A 147 7.88 4.29 6.43
CA GLY A 147 8.52 3.11 5.86
C GLY A 147 9.61 2.52 6.75
N PHE A 148 10.21 1.43 6.29
CA PHE A 148 11.34 0.78 6.95
C PHE A 148 12.68 1.50 6.72
N ASP A 149 12.74 2.36 5.69
CA ASP A 149 13.90 3.20 5.44
C ASP A 149 13.70 4.62 5.99
N ARG A 150 14.67 5.06 6.79
CA ARG A 150 14.64 6.40 7.40
C ARG A 150 14.76 7.51 6.37
N GLU A 151 15.47 7.29 5.26
CA GLU A 151 15.64 8.26 4.19
C GLU A 151 14.29 8.52 3.52
N SER A 152 13.55 7.46 3.20
CA SER A 152 12.18 7.54 2.69
C SER A 152 11.27 8.34 3.61
N ALA A 153 11.29 8.07 4.91
CA ALA A 153 10.47 8.74 5.91
C ALA A 153 10.79 10.23 6.11
N THR A 154 11.93 10.70 5.62
CA THR A 154 12.39 12.09 5.76
C THR A 154 12.50 12.83 4.43
N ARG A 155 11.98 12.26 3.34
CA ARG A 155 11.98 12.91 2.01
C ARG A 155 11.26 14.26 2.04
N TRP A 156 11.68 15.14 1.15
CA TRP A 156 11.18 16.51 0.98
C TRP A 156 11.30 17.33 2.28
N GLU A 157 10.21 17.76 2.89
CA GLU A 157 10.19 18.52 4.16
C GLU A 157 9.66 17.67 5.34
N ALA A 158 9.57 16.32 5.15
CA ALA A 158 9.11 15.40 6.18
C ALA A 158 10.16 15.18 7.27
N SER A 159 9.71 14.70 8.40
CA SER A 159 10.56 14.25 9.51
C SER A 159 9.96 13.00 10.15
N VAL A 160 10.80 12.19 10.77
CA VAL A 160 10.32 11.06 11.58
C VAL A 160 9.60 11.62 12.80
N ALA A 161 8.31 11.34 12.89
CA ALA A 161 7.48 11.71 14.03
C ALA A 161 7.63 10.71 15.18
N GLU A 162 7.77 9.42 14.84
CA GLU A 162 7.90 8.31 15.78
C GLU A 162 8.65 7.17 15.12
N THR A 163 9.31 6.33 15.91
CA THR A 163 9.85 5.04 15.48
C THR A 163 9.19 3.96 16.31
N VAL A 164 8.58 2.98 15.65
CA VAL A 164 7.88 1.86 16.29
C VAL A 164 8.50 0.55 15.81
N ASP A 165 8.60 -0.41 16.70
CA ASP A 165 9.01 -1.77 16.32
C ASP A 165 7.78 -2.53 15.83
N VAL A 166 7.83 -3.02 14.58
CA VAL A 166 6.72 -3.75 13.97
C VAL A 166 7.18 -5.14 13.53
N PRO A 167 6.27 -6.15 13.57
CA PRO A 167 6.55 -7.44 12.97
C PRO A 167 6.89 -7.29 11.49
N SER A 168 7.84 -8.08 11.00
CA SER A 168 8.19 -8.21 9.59
C SER A 168 8.07 -9.67 9.18
N ARG A 169 7.43 -9.92 8.06
CA ARG A 169 7.23 -11.25 7.49
C ARG A 169 7.73 -11.31 6.05
N ARG A 170 8.04 -12.51 5.59
CA ARG A 170 8.33 -12.77 4.18
C ARG A 170 7.02 -13.08 3.45
N VAL A 171 6.92 -12.69 2.18
CA VAL A 171 5.79 -13.09 1.31
C VAL A 171 5.66 -14.60 1.29
N ASP A 172 6.77 -15.34 1.17
CA ASP A 172 6.78 -16.81 1.16
C ASP A 172 6.15 -17.41 2.42
N THR A 173 6.40 -16.81 3.59
CA THR A 173 5.77 -17.26 4.85
C THR A 173 4.28 -16.94 4.88
N ILE A 174 3.88 -15.78 4.38
CA ILE A 174 2.46 -15.43 4.27
C ILE A 174 1.75 -16.40 3.32
N ALA A 175 2.33 -16.69 2.16
CA ALA A 175 1.77 -17.63 1.18
C ALA A 175 1.73 -19.10 1.67
N ALA A 176 2.62 -19.47 2.60
CA ALA A 176 2.59 -20.79 3.22
C ALA A 176 1.49 -20.92 4.29
N ASP A 177 1.12 -19.82 4.95
CA ASP A 177 0.09 -19.79 6.00
C ASP A 177 -1.33 -19.53 5.45
N HIS A 178 -1.44 -19.02 4.20
CA HIS A 178 -2.68 -18.61 3.57
C HIS A 178 -2.77 -19.18 2.14
N GLU A 179 -3.89 -18.93 1.46
CA GLU A 179 -4.02 -19.25 0.05
C GLU A 179 -3.04 -18.40 -0.78
N PRO A 180 -2.24 -18.99 -1.68
CA PRO A 180 -1.28 -18.25 -2.49
C PRO A 180 -1.94 -17.20 -3.39
N PRO A 181 -1.26 -16.08 -3.67
CA PRO A 181 -1.85 -15.01 -4.45
C PRO A 181 -1.90 -15.31 -5.96
N ASP A 182 -3.01 -14.95 -6.61
CA ASP A 182 -3.11 -14.81 -8.08
C ASP A 182 -2.51 -13.48 -8.54
N ALA A 183 -2.63 -12.44 -7.70
CA ALA A 183 -2.05 -11.13 -7.97
C ALA A 183 -1.53 -10.47 -6.68
N MET A 184 -0.49 -9.64 -6.81
CA MET A 184 0.02 -8.85 -5.69
C MET A 184 0.14 -7.38 -6.10
N LYS A 185 -0.44 -6.47 -5.31
CA LYS A 185 -0.11 -5.05 -5.33
C LYS A 185 1.02 -4.83 -4.33
N ILE A 186 2.05 -4.12 -4.74
CA ILE A 186 3.22 -3.76 -3.92
C ILE A 186 3.41 -2.25 -4.00
N ASP A 187 3.09 -1.56 -2.91
CA ASP A 187 3.25 -0.13 -2.75
C ASP A 187 3.86 0.12 -1.37
N VAL A 188 5.18 0.05 -1.34
CA VAL A 188 5.99 0.16 -0.13
C VAL A 188 7.16 1.10 -0.42
N GLU A 189 7.21 2.19 0.26
CA GLU A 189 8.13 3.29 0.08
C GLU A 189 9.62 2.82 0.11
N GLY A 190 10.16 2.48 -1.10
CA GLY A 190 11.55 2.02 -1.28
C GLY A 190 11.85 0.58 -0.89
N ALA A 191 10.91 -0.16 -0.30
CA ALA A 191 11.14 -1.52 0.20
C ALA A 191 10.78 -2.65 -0.80
N SER A 192 10.32 -2.33 -2.02
CA SER A 192 9.92 -3.33 -3.03
C SER A 192 10.98 -4.40 -3.32
N PRO A 193 12.31 -4.10 -3.36
CA PRO A 193 13.31 -5.16 -3.52
C PRO A 193 13.32 -6.16 -2.35
N ALA A 194 13.14 -5.70 -1.11
CA ALA A 194 13.07 -6.59 0.04
C ALA A 194 11.82 -7.47 0.02
N VAL A 195 10.66 -6.93 -0.41
CA VAL A 195 9.43 -7.69 -0.61
C VAL A 195 9.64 -8.79 -1.64
N LEU A 196 10.24 -8.49 -2.80
CA LEU A 196 10.49 -9.48 -3.85
C LEU A 196 11.50 -10.56 -3.41
N ARG A 197 12.56 -10.18 -2.67
CA ARG A 197 13.48 -11.18 -2.08
C ARG A 197 12.77 -12.11 -1.11
N GLY A 198 11.90 -11.56 -0.27
CA GLY A 198 11.09 -12.34 0.67
C GLY A 198 9.96 -13.15 0.05
N GLY A 199 9.67 -12.94 -1.23
CA GLY A 199 8.65 -13.63 -2.01
C GLY A 199 9.19 -14.51 -3.13
N ARG A 200 10.50 -14.78 -3.15
CA ARG A 200 11.12 -15.48 -4.28
C ARG A 200 10.50 -16.84 -4.58
N GLU A 201 10.24 -17.64 -3.54
CA GLU A 201 9.61 -18.96 -3.69
C GLU A 201 8.17 -18.83 -4.22
N THR A 202 7.43 -17.85 -3.72
CA THR A 202 6.06 -17.53 -4.18
C THR A 202 6.06 -17.12 -5.66
N LEU A 203 7.01 -16.28 -6.08
CA LEU A 203 7.15 -15.85 -7.47
C LEU A 203 7.49 -17.00 -8.41
N GLU A 204 8.39 -17.91 -8.00
CA GLU A 204 8.82 -19.06 -8.81
C GLU A 204 7.74 -20.16 -8.87
N THR A 205 6.95 -20.35 -7.79
CA THR A 205 6.04 -21.49 -7.65
C THR A 205 4.60 -21.16 -8.02
N HIS A 206 4.09 -20.00 -7.54
CA HIS A 206 2.70 -19.60 -7.72
C HIS A 206 2.51 -18.57 -8.83
N GLN A 207 3.58 -17.87 -9.20
CA GLN A 207 3.64 -16.99 -10.37
C GLN A 207 2.53 -15.94 -10.41
N PRO A 208 2.28 -15.18 -9.30
CA PRO A 208 1.26 -14.14 -9.29
C PRO A 208 1.60 -13.00 -10.24
N THR A 209 0.61 -12.36 -10.85
CA THR A 209 0.85 -11.08 -11.52
C THR A 209 1.11 -9.98 -10.50
N LEU A 210 2.15 -9.16 -10.74
CA LEU A 210 2.53 -8.10 -9.82
C LEU A 210 2.14 -6.73 -10.37
N PHE A 211 1.68 -5.86 -9.47
CA PHE A 211 1.43 -4.45 -9.69
C PHE A 211 2.27 -3.66 -8.69
N ILE A 212 3.35 -3.03 -9.16
CA ILE A 212 4.36 -2.43 -8.29
C ILE A 212 4.41 -0.93 -8.52
N GLU A 213 4.14 -0.14 -7.48
CA GLU A 213 4.42 1.30 -7.50
C GLU A 213 5.91 1.53 -7.26
N ILE A 214 6.55 2.26 -8.17
CA ILE A 214 8.00 2.52 -8.12
C ILE A 214 8.26 3.92 -7.59
N HIS A 215 8.84 3.99 -6.42
CA HIS A 215 9.23 5.22 -5.76
C HIS A 215 10.73 5.46 -5.93
N GLU A 216 11.10 6.32 -6.88
CA GLU A 216 12.52 6.66 -7.16
C GLU A 216 12.90 8.06 -6.67
N GLU A 217 11.95 8.99 -6.60
CA GLU A 217 12.23 10.37 -6.26
C GLU A 217 12.75 10.53 -4.82
N GLY A 218 13.98 11.03 -4.70
CA GLY A 218 14.58 11.36 -3.41
C GLY A 218 15.13 10.17 -2.63
N LEU A 219 15.32 9.01 -3.27
CA LEU A 219 16.03 7.86 -2.71
C LEU A 219 17.47 7.81 -3.23
N SER A 220 18.39 7.38 -2.38
CA SER A 220 19.81 7.18 -2.74
C SER A 220 20.04 5.90 -3.54
N VAL A 221 19.09 4.97 -3.52
CA VAL A 221 19.14 3.67 -4.20
C VAL A 221 18.20 3.69 -5.40
N ASP A 222 18.68 3.16 -6.52
CA ASP A 222 17.89 2.92 -7.73
C ASP A 222 17.03 1.66 -7.53
N THR A 223 15.91 1.85 -6.83
CA THR A 223 14.95 0.79 -6.50
C THR A 223 14.39 0.14 -7.76
N GLY A 224 14.07 0.92 -8.79
CA GLY A 224 13.55 0.42 -10.04
C GLY A 224 14.53 -0.51 -10.75
N ARG A 225 15.84 -0.19 -10.75
CA ARG A 225 16.85 -1.07 -11.33
C ARG A 225 16.93 -2.41 -10.59
N GLU A 226 16.97 -2.36 -9.25
CA GLU A 226 17.07 -3.57 -8.43
C GLU A 226 15.84 -4.48 -8.63
N VAL A 227 14.62 -3.92 -8.59
CA VAL A 227 13.37 -4.64 -8.89
C VAL A 227 13.42 -5.29 -10.28
N ARG A 228 13.89 -4.55 -11.29
CA ARG A 228 14.00 -5.05 -12.67
C ARG A 228 14.98 -6.23 -12.79
N GLU A 229 16.13 -6.15 -12.13
CA GLU A 229 17.12 -7.23 -12.12
C GLU A 229 16.55 -8.48 -11.47
N MET A 230 15.87 -8.36 -10.34
CA MET A 230 15.25 -9.48 -9.62
C MET A 230 14.12 -10.16 -10.41
N LEU A 231 13.24 -9.37 -11.04
CA LEU A 231 12.15 -9.91 -11.85
C LEU A 231 12.65 -10.65 -13.10
N ARG A 232 13.76 -10.20 -13.68
CA ARG A 232 14.41 -10.91 -14.79
C ARG A 232 15.00 -12.27 -14.38
N GLU A 233 15.49 -12.39 -13.14
CA GLU A 233 16.01 -13.67 -12.62
C GLU A 233 14.94 -14.75 -12.50
N VAL A 234 13.67 -14.36 -12.40
CA VAL A 234 12.50 -15.24 -12.32
C VAL A 234 11.62 -15.18 -13.59
N ASP A 235 12.18 -14.71 -14.70
CA ASP A 235 11.58 -14.65 -16.03
C ASP A 235 10.28 -13.84 -16.15
N TYR A 236 10.05 -12.87 -15.27
CA TYR A 236 8.89 -11.99 -15.36
C TYR A 236 9.04 -10.94 -16.47
N THR A 237 7.95 -10.70 -17.18
CA THR A 237 7.84 -9.64 -18.19
C THR A 237 7.33 -8.36 -17.56
N ILE A 238 8.08 -7.26 -17.68
CA ILE A 238 7.71 -5.96 -17.11
C ILE A 238 7.03 -5.10 -18.16
N VAL A 239 5.83 -4.64 -17.84
CA VAL A 239 5.05 -3.68 -18.64
C VAL A 239 4.96 -2.38 -17.84
N GLU A 240 5.74 -1.39 -18.24
CA GLU A 240 5.79 -0.08 -17.58
C GLU A 240 4.53 0.73 -17.87
N ARG A 241 3.98 1.35 -16.83
CA ARG A 241 2.85 2.28 -16.86
C ARG A 241 3.25 3.60 -16.22
N ASP A 242 2.42 4.59 -16.35
CA ASP A 242 2.61 5.88 -15.66
C ASP A 242 2.35 5.69 -14.15
N GLY A 243 3.42 5.76 -13.35
CA GLY A 243 3.40 5.61 -11.90
C GLY A 243 3.51 4.19 -11.36
N TYR A 244 3.41 3.14 -12.19
CA TYR A 244 3.55 1.74 -11.71
C TYR A 244 4.02 0.79 -12.82
N TRP A 245 4.39 -0.42 -12.42
CA TRP A 245 4.71 -1.52 -13.34
C TRP A 245 3.72 -2.66 -13.13
N ARG A 246 3.20 -3.20 -14.24
CA ARG A 246 2.62 -4.54 -14.25
C ARG A 246 3.70 -5.54 -14.65
N CYS A 247 3.84 -6.61 -13.88
CA CYS A 247 4.83 -7.64 -14.12
C CYS A 247 4.12 -8.98 -14.26
N ASP A 248 4.13 -9.50 -15.48
CA ASP A 248 3.45 -10.73 -15.83
C ASP A 248 4.41 -11.93 -15.65
N PRO A 249 3.96 -13.07 -15.08
CA PRO A 249 4.78 -14.26 -14.89
C PRO A 249 5.17 -14.89 -16.23
N PRO A 250 6.14 -15.82 -16.22
CA PRO A 250 6.50 -16.59 -17.42
C PRO A 250 5.30 -17.41 -17.94
N ALA A 251 5.22 -17.60 -19.28
CA ALA A 251 4.14 -18.30 -19.96
C ALA A 251 4.22 -19.84 -19.77
#